data_fc5643c215526f39702070ecf36ceb5a
#
_entry.id   fc5643c215526f39702070ecf36ceb5a
#
_cell.length_a   1.000
_cell.length_b   1.000
_cell.length_c   1.000
_cell.angle_alpha   90.00
_cell.angle_beta   90.00
_cell.angle_gamma   90.00
#
_symmetry.space_group_name_H-M   'P 1'
#
loop_
_entity.id
_entity.type
_entity.pdbx_description
1 polymer ?
#
loop_
_entity_poly.entity_id
_entity_poly.type
_entity_poly.pdbx_seq_one_letter_code
_entity_poly.pdbx_strand_id
1 'polypeptide(L)'
;HPEVGVSVLAALHRAMETAGALTASGSFNTSPMGGTFKGARAGTAPAYSFAAYVAAVDVDDETGEYHVSKIWAAFDCGRPLNRLAVEGQIEGSIHMGLGQVMGESMNYRGARLFNPSLLEYKIPMPQQMPDVEILLVGDDDPEGPFGAKEAGEGPLIATLPAIGNALYDAVGVRFTDLPITPDLVLKGIDQRRKEARPWKGR
;
A
#
# COMPACT_ATOMS: atom_id res chain seq x y z
N HIS A 1 28.37 17.81 28.05
CA HIS A 1 27.82 19.11 28.46
C HIS A 1 26.91 19.61 27.34
N PRO A 2 25.60 19.73 27.58
CA PRO A 2 24.67 20.15 26.55
C PRO A 2 24.84 21.61 26.08
N GLU A 3 25.68 22.39 26.78
CA GLU A 3 25.89 23.80 26.50
C GLU A 3 27.09 24.10 25.56
N VAL A 4 27.86 23.08 25.16
CA VAL A 4 29.02 23.22 24.25
C VAL A 4 28.80 22.36 23.01
N GLY A 5 27.71 22.59 22.31
CA GLY A 5 27.41 21.95 21.05
C GLY A 5 27.72 22.88 19.89
N VAL A 6 28.37 22.39 18.85
CA VAL A 6 28.39 23.03 17.53
C VAL A 6 27.25 22.46 16.68
N SER A 7 26.64 23.26 15.82
CA SER A 7 25.63 22.74 14.89
C SER A 7 26.26 21.69 13.97
N VAL A 8 25.48 20.70 13.54
CA VAL A 8 25.92 19.66 12.59
C VAL A 8 26.55 20.30 11.35
N LEU A 9 25.96 21.37 10.85
CA LEU A 9 26.47 22.09 9.68
C LEU A 9 27.87 22.71 9.94
N ALA A 10 28.08 23.31 11.10
CA ALA A 10 29.40 23.88 11.46
C ALA A 10 30.45 22.79 11.65
N ALA A 11 30.07 21.63 12.24
CA ALA A 11 30.95 20.48 12.37
C ALA A 11 31.33 19.90 10.99
N LEU A 12 30.37 19.79 10.07
CA LEU A 12 30.61 19.32 8.71
C LEU A 12 31.54 20.28 7.94
N HIS A 13 31.30 21.58 8.00
CA HIS A 13 32.20 22.58 7.34
C HIS A 13 33.64 22.45 7.85
N ARG A 14 33.82 22.37 9.16
CA ARG A 14 35.18 22.24 9.73
C ARG A 14 35.83 20.89 9.39
N ALA A 15 35.08 19.82 9.31
CA ALA A 15 35.60 18.52 8.86
C ALA A 15 35.99 18.54 7.39
N MET A 16 35.22 19.19 6.53
CA MET A 16 35.55 19.36 5.12
C MET A 16 36.80 20.24 4.90
N GLU A 17 36.96 21.32 5.68
CA GLU A 17 38.14 22.16 5.64
C GLU A 17 39.44 21.45 6.03
N THR A 18 39.35 20.49 6.98
CA THR A 18 40.52 19.80 7.53
C THR A 18 40.79 18.43 6.88
N ALA A 19 39.80 17.72 6.44
CA ALA A 19 39.92 16.34 5.93
C ALA A 19 39.40 16.11 4.52
N GLY A 20 38.82 17.15 3.89
CA GLY A 20 38.26 17.08 2.53
C GLY A 20 36.99 16.20 2.42
N ALA A 21 36.83 15.20 3.26
CA ALA A 21 35.64 14.36 3.36
C ALA A 21 35.46 13.83 4.77
N LEU A 22 34.20 13.69 5.19
CA LEU A 22 33.83 13.04 6.41
C LEU A 22 33.08 11.74 6.10
N THR A 23 33.59 10.61 6.59
CA THR A 23 32.93 9.31 6.45
C THR A 23 32.67 8.74 7.84
N ALA A 24 31.46 8.27 8.05
CA ALA A 24 31.08 7.54 9.25
C ALA A 24 30.36 6.25 8.86
N SER A 25 30.56 5.21 9.66
CA SER A 25 29.82 3.94 9.54
C SER A 25 29.07 3.68 10.81
N GLY A 26 27.90 3.05 10.67
CA GLY A 26 27.09 2.62 11.80
C GLY A 26 26.41 1.29 11.47
N SER A 27 26.04 0.55 12.51
CA SER A 27 25.29 -0.69 12.37
C SER A 27 24.15 -0.72 13.38
N PHE A 28 23.05 -1.33 12.99
CA PHE A 28 21.94 -1.64 13.88
C PHE A 28 21.69 -3.16 13.82
N ASN A 29 21.59 -3.80 14.98
CA ASN A 29 21.26 -5.22 15.09
C ASN A 29 20.00 -5.35 15.93
N THR A 30 18.99 -6.02 15.37
CA THR A 30 17.79 -6.40 16.12
C THR A 30 18.11 -7.45 17.17
N SER A 31 17.31 -7.50 18.22
CA SER A 31 17.37 -8.59 19.19
C SER A 31 17.25 -9.95 18.50
N PRO A 32 18.01 -10.99 18.90
CA PRO A 32 17.91 -12.31 18.30
C PRO A 32 16.50 -12.87 18.46
N MET A 33 15.80 -13.05 17.36
CA MET A 33 14.46 -13.61 17.37
C MET A 33 14.52 -15.09 17.09
N GLY A 34 14.02 -15.88 18.04
CA GLY A 34 13.93 -17.33 17.91
C GLY A 34 12.50 -17.73 17.51
N GLY A 35 12.38 -18.67 16.62
CA GLY A 35 11.11 -19.29 16.32
C GLY A 35 11.17 -20.14 15.07
N THR A 36 10.48 -21.28 15.12
CA THR A 36 10.21 -22.12 13.96
C THR A 36 8.73 -22.02 13.66
N PHE A 37 8.36 -21.51 12.49
CA PHE A 37 6.99 -21.56 12.00
C PHE A 37 6.89 -22.63 10.92
N LYS A 38 6.06 -23.64 11.12
CA LYS A 38 5.85 -24.77 10.18
C LYS A 38 7.17 -25.42 9.70
N GLY A 39 8.15 -25.56 10.59
CA GLY A 39 9.43 -26.18 10.24
C GLY A 39 10.40 -25.30 9.48
N ALA A 40 10.04 -24.10 9.11
CA ALA A 40 10.93 -23.09 8.58
C ALA A 40 11.42 -22.18 9.72
N ARG A 41 12.70 -21.80 9.70
CA ARG A 41 13.18 -20.67 10.50
C ARG A 41 12.68 -19.37 9.87
N ALA A 42 11.38 -19.11 9.98
CA ALA A 42 10.87 -17.79 9.73
C ALA A 42 11.22 -16.96 10.98
N GLY A 43 12.11 -16.02 10.85
CA GLY A 43 12.26 -14.99 11.86
C GLY A 43 10.91 -14.28 11.97
N THR A 44 10.31 -14.27 13.16
CA THR A 44 9.25 -13.32 13.43
C THR A 44 9.88 -11.94 13.33
N ALA A 45 9.18 -10.98 12.68
CA ALA A 45 9.68 -9.62 12.62
C ALA A 45 9.71 -9.04 14.05
N PRO A 46 10.76 -8.30 14.44
CA PRO A 46 10.84 -7.67 15.76
C PRO A 46 9.79 -6.57 15.93
N ALA A 47 9.36 -5.98 14.83
CA ALA A 47 8.40 -4.89 14.77
C ALA A 47 7.33 -5.18 13.71
N TYR A 48 6.12 -4.70 13.95
CA TYR A 48 4.98 -4.82 13.02
C TYR A 48 4.49 -3.44 12.64
N SER A 49 4.34 -3.21 11.33
CA SER A 49 3.63 -2.05 10.81
C SER A 49 2.13 -2.33 10.76
N PHE A 50 1.34 -1.30 10.96
CA PHE A 50 -0.11 -1.39 10.87
C PHE A 50 -0.62 -0.41 9.82
N ALA A 51 -1.61 -0.85 9.04
CA ALA A 51 -2.27 -0.03 8.03
C ALA A 51 -3.79 -0.14 8.18
N ALA A 52 -4.47 1.00 8.11
CA ALA A 52 -5.92 1.06 8.09
C ALA A 52 -6.36 2.10 7.05
N TYR A 53 -7.00 1.64 5.98
CA TYR A 53 -7.39 2.49 4.86
C TYR A 53 -8.89 2.52 4.68
N VAL A 54 -9.38 3.68 4.25
CA VAL A 54 -10.76 3.88 3.80
C VAL A 54 -10.71 4.40 2.37
N ALA A 55 -11.53 3.83 1.50
CA ALA A 55 -11.66 4.28 0.11
C ALA A 55 -13.06 4.84 -0.16
N ALA A 56 -13.14 5.87 -1.00
CA ALA A 56 -14.37 6.33 -1.62
C ALA A 56 -14.36 5.93 -3.08
N VAL A 57 -15.49 5.40 -3.56
CA VAL A 57 -15.65 4.95 -4.95
C VAL A 57 -16.96 5.51 -5.53
N ASP A 58 -16.90 5.85 -6.80
CA ASP A 58 -18.06 6.17 -7.62
C ASP A 58 -18.26 5.03 -8.63
N VAL A 59 -19.46 4.47 -8.73
CA VAL A 59 -19.76 3.32 -9.57
C VAL A 59 -20.88 3.67 -10.54
N ASP A 60 -20.66 3.47 -11.82
CA ASP A 60 -21.70 3.49 -12.86
C ASP A 60 -22.38 2.11 -12.89
N ASP A 61 -23.62 2.05 -12.48
CA ASP A 61 -24.38 0.80 -12.37
C ASP A 61 -25.00 0.32 -13.68
N GLU A 62 -24.82 1.06 -14.78
CA GLU A 62 -25.20 0.66 -16.13
C GLU A 62 -24.04 0.01 -16.89
N THR A 63 -22.80 0.45 -16.63
CA THR A 63 -21.59 -0.05 -17.32
C THR A 63 -20.73 -0.94 -16.44
N GLY A 64 -20.83 -0.80 -15.11
CA GLY A 64 -19.96 -1.42 -14.14
C GLY A 64 -18.61 -0.72 -13.98
N GLU A 65 -18.38 0.37 -14.70
CA GLU A 65 -17.19 1.19 -14.51
C GLU A 65 -17.20 1.83 -13.12
N TYR A 66 -16.04 1.93 -12.52
CA TYR A 66 -15.88 2.59 -11.22
C TYR A 66 -14.60 3.40 -11.16
N HIS A 67 -14.64 4.42 -10.35
CA HIS A 67 -13.53 5.30 -10.06
C HIS A 67 -13.29 5.37 -8.56
N VAL A 68 -12.02 5.25 -8.15
CA VAL A 68 -11.63 5.48 -6.75
C VAL A 68 -11.32 6.96 -6.63
N SER A 69 -12.19 7.70 -5.95
CA SER A 69 -12.07 9.15 -5.86
C SER A 69 -11.14 9.61 -4.74
N LYS A 70 -11.10 8.89 -3.62
CA LYS A 70 -10.24 9.24 -2.48
C LYS A 70 -9.85 8.02 -1.67
N ILE A 71 -8.64 8.05 -1.10
CA ILE A 71 -8.16 7.11 -0.10
C ILE A 71 -7.63 7.86 1.12
N TRP A 72 -8.13 7.53 2.31
CA TRP A 72 -7.55 7.91 3.59
C TRP A 72 -6.69 6.77 4.07
N ALA A 73 -5.37 7.03 4.21
CA ALA A 73 -4.37 6.04 4.52
C ALA A 73 -3.73 6.31 5.89
N ALA A 74 -4.18 5.63 6.92
CA ALA A 74 -3.50 5.63 8.21
C ALA A 74 -2.44 4.53 8.22
N PHE A 75 -1.18 4.91 8.48
CA PHE A 75 -0.06 3.99 8.45
C PHE A 75 0.91 4.23 9.62
N ASP A 76 1.31 3.13 10.26
CA ASP A 76 2.27 3.10 11.35
C ASP A 76 3.63 2.60 10.86
N CYS A 77 4.53 3.54 10.60
CA CYS A 77 5.93 3.28 10.26
C CYS A 77 6.89 3.53 11.45
N GLY A 78 6.37 3.62 12.67
CA GLY A 78 7.14 4.13 13.79
C GLY A 78 7.55 5.58 13.55
N ARG A 79 8.79 5.93 13.89
CA ARG A 79 9.31 7.26 13.61
C ARG A 79 9.59 7.46 12.11
N PRO A 80 8.92 8.37 11.41
CA PRO A 80 9.23 8.68 10.04
C PRO A 80 10.55 9.49 9.96
N LEU A 81 11.65 8.82 9.60
CA LEU A 81 12.97 9.47 9.49
C LEU A 81 13.03 10.51 8.37
N ASN A 82 12.30 10.26 7.30
CA ASN A 82 12.06 11.20 6.22
C ASN A 82 10.57 11.14 5.83
N ARG A 83 9.80 12.07 6.35
CA ARG A 83 8.35 12.11 6.16
C ARG A 83 7.94 12.11 4.69
N LEU A 84 8.57 12.95 3.87
CA LEU A 84 8.28 13.04 2.42
C LEU A 84 8.54 11.70 1.70
N ALA A 85 9.62 11.00 2.07
CA ALA A 85 9.91 9.71 1.48
C ALA A 85 8.89 8.64 1.91
N VAL A 86 8.44 8.66 3.16
CA VAL A 86 7.40 7.75 3.66
C VAL A 86 6.06 8.01 2.93
N GLU A 87 5.66 9.27 2.81
CA GLU A 87 4.45 9.65 2.07
C GLU A 87 4.52 9.18 0.61
N GLY A 88 5.65 9.38 -0.07
CA GLY A 88 5.85 8.88 -1.43
C GLY A 88 5.82 7.35 -1.55
N GLN A 89 6.29 6.60 -0.53
CA GLN A 89 6.15 5.14 -0.49
C GLN A 89 4.69 4.71 -0.33
N ILE A 90 3.92 5.39 0.50
CA ILE A 90 2.50 5.12 0.69
C ILE A 90 1.71 5.39 -0.61
N GLU A 91 1.94 6.54 -1.26
CA GLU A 91 1.30 6.85 -2.54
C GLU A 91 1.65 5.83 -3.62
N GLY A 92 2.94 5.45 -3.74
CA GLY A 92 3.38 4.43 -4.69
C GLY A 92 2.76 3.06 -4.40
N SER A 93 2.60 2.68 -3.15
CA SER A 93 1.95 1.44 -2.74
C SER A 93 0.45 1.44 -3.05
N ILE A 94 -0.21 2.57 -2.84
CA ILE A 94 -1.62 2.75 -3.23
C ILE A 94 -1.77 2.60 -4.75
N HIS A 95 -0.88 3.20 -5.54
CA HIS A 95 -0.89 3.07 -7.00
C HIS A 95 -0.72 1.60 -7.45
N MET A 96 0.20 0.85 -6.83
CA MET A 96 0.32 -0.59 -7.09
C MET A 96 -0.94 -1.36 -6.71
N GLY A 97 -1.54 -1.04 -5.58
CA GLY A 97 -2.79 -1.66 -5.13
C GLY A 97 -3.96 -1.37 -6.07
N LEU A 98 -4.06 -0.15 -6.59
CA LEU A 98 -5.03 0.22 -7.63
C LEU A 98 -4.87 -0.66 -8.87
N GLY A 99 -3.63 -0.83 -9.35
CA GLY A 99 -3.34 -1.69 -10.50
C GLY A 99 -3.84 -3.10 -10.30
N GLN A 100 -3.55 -3.70 -9.16
CA GLN A 100 -4.00 -5.06 -8.82
C GLN A 100 -5.53 -5.18 -8.74
N VAL A 101 -6.20 -4.16 -8.25
CA VAL A 101 -7.67 -4.18 -8.16
C VAL A 101 -8.33 -3.92 -9.50
N MET A 102 -7.83 -2.95 -10.28
CA MET A 102 -8.55 -2.44 -11.45
C MET A 102 -8.26 -3.19 -12.75
N GLY A 103 -7.07 -3.79 -12.92
CA GLY A 103 -6.80 -4.34 -14.25
C GLY A 103 -5.52 -5.15 -14.45
N GLU A 104 -4.52 -5.03 -13.58
CA GLU A 104 -3.26 -5.75 -13.77
C GLU A 104 -3.48 -7.26 -13.62
N SER A 105 -3.15 -7.99 -14.67
CA SER A 105 -3.30 -9.44 -14.72
C SER A 105 -2.32 -10.04 -15.72
N MET A 106 -1.66 -11.13 -15.34
CA MET A 106 -0.86 -11.92 -16.27
C MET A 106 -1.69 -13.05 -16.86
N ASN A 107 -2.04 -12.93 -18.14
CA ASN A 107 -2.91 -13.87 -18.82
C ASN A 107 -2.09 -14.97 -19.53
N TYR A 108 -2.08 -16.18 -18.97
CA TYR A 108 -1.39 -17.33 -19.54
C TYR A 108 -2.35 -18.29 -20.25
N ARG A 109 -1.91 -18.85 -21.38
CA ARG A 109 -2.49 -20.05 -22.02
C ARG A 109 -1.38 -21.10 -22.16
N GLY A 110 -1.43 -22.12 -21.34
CA GLY A 110 -0.28 -23.00 -21.16
C GLY A 110 0.93 -22.22 -20.63
N ALA A 111 2.09 -22.33 -21.27
CA ALA A 111 3.31 -21.63 -20.89
C ALA A 111 3.49 -20.26 -21.60
N ARG A 112 2.51 -19.82 -22.40
CA ARG A 112 2.61 -18.57 -23.16
C ARG A 112 1.85 -17.43 -22.46
N LEU A 113 2.55 -16.33 -22.18
CA LEU A 113 1.96 -15.06 -21.73
C LEU A 113 1.32 -14.35 -22.93
N PHE A 114 0.05 -13.93 -22.78
CA PHE A 114 -0.75 -13.30 -23.85
C PHE A 114 -0.74 -11.77 -23.81
N ASN A 115 -0.36 -11.18 -22.69
CA ASN A 115 -0.28 -9.74 -22.50
C ASN A 115 1.13 -9.31 -22.02
N PRO A 116 2.18 -9.50 -22.83
CA PRO A 116 3.56 -9.29 -22.41
C PRO A 116 4.00 -7.83 -22.39
N SER A 117 3.18 -6.90 -22.89
CA SER A 117 3.50 -5.48 -22.93
C SER A 117 2.75 -4.70 -21.85
N LEU A 118 3.29 -3.55 -21.42
CA LEU A 118 2.62 -2.66 -20.46
C LEU A 118 1.28 -2.12 -20.98
N LEU A 119 1.13 -1.99 -22.30
CA LEU A 119 -0.14 -1.59 -22.93
C LEU A 119 -1.27 -2.58 -22.65
N GLU A 120 -0.94 -3.87 -22.64
CA GLU A 120 -1.89 -4.96 -22.43
C GLU A 120 -2.02 -5.34 -20.96
N TYR A 121 -0.94 -5.15 -20.17
CA TYR A 121 -0.91 -5.42 -18.74
C TYR A 121 -1.70 -4.37 -17.94
N LYS A 122 -1.77 -3.13 -18.45
CA LYS A 122 -2.62 -2.03 -17.94
C LYS A 122 -2.28 -1.55 -16.54
N ILE A 123 -1.02 -1.13 -16.34
CA ILE A 123 -0.67 -0.34 -15.16
C ILE A 123 -1.51 0.95 -15.16
N PRO A 124 -2.11 1.36 -14.04
CA PRO A 124 -2.86 2.60 -13.96
C PRO A 124 -2.03 3.81 -14.37
N MET A 125 -2.65 4.72 -15.09
CA MET A 125 -2.03 6.00 -15.43
C MET A 125 -2.05 6.96 -14.24
N PRO A 126 -1.13 7.93 -14.17
CA PRO A 126 -1.12 8.91 -13.08
C PRO A 126 -2.46 9.64 -12.87
N GLN A 127 -3.23 9.85 -13.94
CA GLN A 127 -4.55 10.49 -13.90
C GLN A 127 -5.63 9.65 -13.21
N GLN A 128 -5.39 8.35 -13.04
CA GLN A 128 -6.28 7.43 -12.34
C GLN A 128 -5.99 7.34 -10.84
N MET A 129 -4.93 8.03 -10.39
CA MET A 129 -4.61 8.09 -8.97
C MET A 129 -5.67 8.88 -8.22
N PRO A 130 -6.25 8.34 -7.12
CA PRO A 130 -7.19 9.08 -6.29
C PRO A 130 -6.50 10.19 -5.50
N ASP A 131 -7.29 11.08 -4.93
CA ASP A 131 -6.80 11.92 -3.86
C ASP A 131 -6.37 11.06 -2.67
N VAL A 132 -5.16 11.27 -2.16
CA VAL A 132 -4.65 10.51 -1.02
C VAL A 132 -4.43 11.43 0.17
N GLU A 133 -5.07 11.09 1.29
CA GLU A 133 -4.84 11.75 2.57
C GLU A 133 -4.10 10.80 3.50
N ILE A 134 -2.85 11.14 3.85
CA ILE A 134 -1.97 10.29 4.63
C ILE A 134 -1.95 10.73 6.09
N LEU A 135 -2.23 9.79 6.98
CA LEU A 135 -2.11 9.94 8.42
C LEU A 135 -1.00 9.01 8.93
N LEU A 136 0.16 9.58 9.26
CA LEU A 136 1.19 8.82 9.94
C LEU A 136 0.81 8.72 11.42
N VAL A 137 0.68 7.48 11.89
CA VAL A 137 0.26 7.13 13.26
C VAL A 137 1.30 6.24 13.92
N GLY A 138 1.19 6.06 15.22
CA GLY A 138 2.10 5.21 15.99
C GLY A 138 3.22 5.99 16.67
N ASP A 139 3.97 5.27 17.51
CA ASP A 139 5.09 5.77 18.31
C ASP A 139 6.41 5.16 17.84
N ASP A 140 7.52 5.67 18.39
CA ASP A 140 8.85 5.13 18.15
C ASP A 140 8.92 3.65 18.53
N ASP A 141 9.32 2.79 17.60
CA ASP A 141 9.46 1.38 17.86
C ASP A 141 10.80 1.08 18.59
N PRO A 142 10.78 0.41 19.74
CA PRO A 142 12.00 0.13 20.50
C PRO A 142 12.96 -0.83 19.78
N GLU A 143 12.48 -1.65 18.87
CA GLU A 143 13.27 -2.61 18.08
C GLU A 143 13.67 -2.05 16.72
N GLY A 144 13.23 -0.83 16.37
CA GLY A 144 13.55 -0.18 15.12
C GLY A 144 14.73 0.79 15.22
N PRO A 145 15.59 0.91 14.19
CA PRO A 145 16.67 1.89 14.20
C PRO A 145 16.07 3.31 14.26
N PHE A 146 16.46 4.05 15.31
CA PHE A 146 15.89 5.37 15.62
C PHE A 146 14.37 5.38 15.84
N GLY A 147 13.75 4.25 16.14
CA GLY A 147 12.31 4.13 16.29
C GLY A 147 11.54 3.89 15.00
N ALA A 148 12.22 3.71 13.87
CA ALA A 148 11.59 3.51 12.58
C ALA A 148 11.20 2.05 12.35
N LYS A 149 10.07 1.84 11.66
CA LYS A 149 9.66 0.56 11.08
C LYS A 149 9.68 0.64 9.55
N GLU A 150 9.25 -0.43 8.88
CA GLU A 150 9.17 -0.45 7.43
C GLU A 150 8.08 0.51 6.92
N ALA A 151 8.23 0.98 5.68
CA ALA A 151 7.23 1.80 5.00
C ALA A 151 7.11 1.45 3.49
N GLY A 152 7.72 0.36 3.05
CA GLY A 152 7.77 -0.03 1.64
C GLY A 152 6.58 -0.90 1.21
N GLU A 153 6.40 -2.05 1.81
CA GLU A 153 5.39 -3.04 1.38
C GLU A 153 4.11 -3.00 2.22
N GLY A 154 4.19 -2.65 3.49
CA GLY A 154 3.04 -2.59 4.39
C GLY A 154 1.89 -1.71 3.89
N PRO A 155 2.15 -0.54 3.31
CA PRO A 155 1.09 0.33 2.79
C PRO A 155 0.28 -0.28 1.64
N LEU A 156 0.81 -1.24 0.90
CA LEU A 156 0.10 -1.90 -0.20
C LEU A 156 -1.08 -2.75 0.30
N ILE A 157 -0.89 -3.45 1.41
CA ILE A 157 -1.80 -4.52 1.87
C ILE A 157 -3.22 -3.99 2.13
N ALA A 158 -3.35 -2.80 2.69
CA ALA A 158 -4.64 -2.22 3.04
C ALA A 158 -5.42 -1.63 1.85
N THR A 159 -4.77 -1.35 0.73
CA THR A 159 -5.39 -0.72 -0.45
C THR A 159 -6.45 -1.62 -1.08
N LEU A 160 -6.13 -2.89 -1.31
CA LEU A 160 -7.03 -3.83 -1.98
C LEU A 160 -8.33 -4.04 -1.20
N PRO A 161 -8.28 -4.39 0.11
CA PRO A 161 -9.50 -4.59 0.87
C PRO A 161 -10.30 -3.30 1.10
N ALA A 162 -9.65 -2.13 1.17
CA ALA A 162 -10.36 -0.86 1.28
C ALA A 162 -11.24 -0.61 0.05
N ILE A 163 -10.70 -0.77 -1.15
CA ILE A 163 -11.45 -0.63 -2.40
C ILE A 163 -12.53 -1.70 -2.52
N GLY A 164 -12.22 -2.95 -2.21
CA GLY A 164 -13.19 -4.04 -2.24
C GLY A 164 -14.37 -3.83 -1.28
N ASN A 165 -14.11 -3.24 -0.10
CA ASN A 165 -15.14 -2.88 0.85
C ASN A 165 -15.98 -1.69 0.38
N ALA A 166 -15.36 -0.67 -0.21
CA ALA A 166 -16.05 0.47 -0.78
C ALA A 166 -16.99 0.05 -1.94
N LEU A 167 -16.53 -0.83 -2.81
CA LEU A 167 -17.36 -1.42 -3.87
C LEU A 167 -18.54 -2.22 -3.28
N TYR A 168 -18.28 -3.00 -2.21
CA TYR A 168 -19.37 -3.70 -1.53
C TYR A 168 -20.41 -2.75 -0.96
N ASP A 169 -19.99 -1.65 -0.35
CA ASP A 169 -20.89 -0.63 0.18
C ASP A 169 -21.72 0.01 -0.94
N ALA A 170 -21.09 0.35 -2.06
CA ALA A 170 -21.75 0.98 -3.20
C ALA A 170 -22.77 0.07 -3.90
N VAL A 171 -22.41 -1.19 -4.20
CA VAL A 171 -23.24 -2.06 -5.04
C VAL A 171 -23.81 -3.27 -4.32
N GLY A 172 -23.38 -3.54 -3.09
CA GLY A 172 -23.83 -4.67 -2.24
C GLY A 172 -23.41 -6.04 -2.75
N VAL A 173 -22.32 -6.10 -3.52
CA VAL A 173 -21.75 -7.34 -4.07
C VAL A 173 -20.33 -7.52 -3.54
N ARG A 174 -20.01 -8.69 -2.99
CA ARG A 174 -18.67 -9.04 -2.53
C ARG A 174 -17.88 -9.68 -3.67
N PHE A 175 -16.79 -9.03 -4.06
CA PHE A 175 -15.84 -9.56 -5.06
C PHE A 175 -14.73 -10.30 -4.33
N THR A 176 -14.41 -11.52 -4.79
CA THR A 176 -13.38 -12.40 -4.21
C THR A 176 -12.22 -12.66 -5.14
N ASP A 177 -12.35 -12.26 -6.37
CA ASP A 177 -11.35 -12.44 -7.42
C ASP A 177 -10.80 -11.09 -7.90
N LEU A 178 -9.53 -11.05 -8.23
CA LEU A 178 -8.85 -9.88 -8.79
C LEU A 178 -8.38 -10.18 -10.23
N PRO A 179 -8.33 -9.15 -11.05
CA PRO A 179 -8.81 -7.80 -10.87
C PRO A 179 -10.34 -7.70 -10.85
N ILE A 180 -10.89 -6.70 -10.15
CA ILE A 180 -12.33 -6.41 -10.16
C ILE A 180 -12.62 -5.55 -11.38
N THR A 181 -12.87 -6.19 -12.51
CA THR A 181 -13.10 -5.50 -13.78
C THR A 181 -14.54 -4.97 -13.91
N PRO A 182 -14.80 -3.95 -14.73
CA PRO A 182 -16.17 -3.43 -14.94
C PRO A 182 -17.19 -4.49 -15.29
N ASP A 183 -16.82 -5.48 -16.10
CA ASP A 183 -17.73 -6.58 -16.45
C ASP A 183 -18.06 -7.49 -15.26
N LEU A 184 -17.15 -7.67 -14.32
CA LEU A 184 -17.43 -8.39 -13.06
C LEU A 184 -18.37 -7.60 -12.16
N VAL A 185 -18.16 -6.28 -12.06
CA VAL A 185 -19.04 -5.38 -11.30
C VAL A 185 -20.45 -5.41 -11.89
N LEU A 186 -20.60 -5.24 -13.18
CA LEU A 186 -21.89 -5.26 -13.87
C LEU A 186 -22.62 -6.60 -13.71
N LYS A 187 -21.92 -7.72 -13.89
CA LYS A 187 -22.46 -9.07 -13.65
C LYS A 187 -22.97 -9.25 -12.22
N GLY A 188 -22.20 -8.76 -11.24
CA GLY A 188 -22.60 -8.82 -9.84
C GLY A 188 -23.87 -8.01 -9.56
N ILE A 189 -23.94 -6.78 -10.07
CA ILE A 189 -25.12 -5.91 -9.95
C ILE A 189 -26.33 -6.59 -10.59
N ASP A 190 -26.20 -7.13 -11.80
CA ASP A 190 -27.29 -7.79 -12.52
C ASP A 190 -27.79 -9.05 -11.78
N GLN A 191 -26.87 -9.83 -11.22
CA GLN A 191 -27.26 -11.01 -10.43
C GLN A 191 -28.04 -10.60 -9.19
N ARG A 192 -27.55 -9.60 -8.45
CA ARG A 192 -28.25 -9.07 -7.27
C ARG A 192 -29.62 -8.51 -7.61
N ARG A 193 -29.76 -7.78 -8.74
CA ARG A 193 -31.05 -7.27 -9.23
C ARG A 193 -32.04 -8.40 -9.56
N LYS A 194 -31.55 -9.52 -10.09
CA LYS A 194 -32.38 -10.71 -10.38
C LYS A 194 -32.85 -11.40 -9.09
N GLU A 195 -31.97 -11.55 -8.12
CA GLU A 195 -32.27 -12.17 -6.81
C GLU A 195 -33.25 -11.30 -5.98
N ALA A 196 -33.14 -9.99 -6.07
CA ALA A 196 -34.04 -9.05 -5.38
C ALA A 196 -35.44 -8.94 -6.02
N ARG A 197 -35.65 -9.48 -7.22
CA ARG A 197 -36.98 -9.49 -7.85
C ARG A 197 -37.87 -10.52 -7.15
N PRO A 198 -39.07 -10.13 -6.61
CA PRO A 198 -40.00 -11.10 -6.03
C PRO A 198 -40.37 -12.13 -7.08
N TRP A 199 -40.34 -13.41 -6.66
CA TRP A 199 -40.74 -14.52 -7.49
C TRP A 199 -42.20 -14.30 -7.98
N LYS A 200 -42.35 -14.00 -9.27
CA LYS A 200 -43.66 -13.98 -9.92
C LYS A 200 -43.99 -15.43 -10.24
N GLY A 201 -44.76 -16.10 -9.35
CA GLY A 201 -45.27 -17.43 -9.59
C GLY A 201 -45.92 -17.53 -10.98
N ARG A 202 -45.67 -18.67 -11.67
CA ARG A 202 -46.36 -19.03 -12.90
C ARG A 202 -47.77 -19.48 -12.56
#